data_06ed51d8c83620469206195da822d6b8
#
_entry.id   06ed51d8c83620469206195da822d6b8
#
_cell.length_a   1.000
_cell.length_b   1.000
_cell.length_c   1.000
_cell.angle_alpha   90.00
_cell.angle_beta   90.00
_cell.angle_gamma   90.00
#
_symmetry.space_group_name_H-M   'P 1'
#
loop_
_entity.id
_entity.type
_entity.pdbx_description
1 polymer ?
#
loop_
_entity_poly.entity_id
_entity_poly.type
_entity_poly.pdbx_seq_one_letter_code
_entity_poly.pdbx_strand_id
1 'polypeptide(L)'
;VASAKAEVLKILAEGQPEPDFVQDFIGDVHMGEVEVRLAPCFKDCTDVRAVLRALLGSIQPGDFFALNAFLPFTGEGRREALEDIRHGVGESRHVASCLEVGPRYLHSTGQLQKGGPNCGVFLILSADELKDIPLKREAESLGALAKAQASGDLLTLASRGRRCVHLHLPDNSGVTLRALAAVIREILAEL
;
A
#
# COMPACT_ATOMS: atom_id res chain seq x y z
N VAL A 1 -16.22 7.96 4.99
CA VAL A 1 -16.11 8.56 3.65
C VAL A 1 -15.70 10.03 3.74
N ALA A 2 -16.43 10.86 4.50
CA ALA A 2 -16.10 12.30 4.62
C ALA A 2 -14.69 12.54 5.19
N SER A 3 -14.24 11.75 6.15
CA SER A 3 -12.91 11.86 6.77
C SER A 3 -11.78 11.57 5.77
N ALA A 4 -11.87 10.48 5.00
CA ALA A 4 -10.84 10.14 4.00
C ALA A 4 -10.77 11.17 2.86
N LYS A 5 -11.92 11.72 2.43
CA LYS A 5 -11.95 12.77 1.41
C LYS A 5 -11.33 14.07 1.93
N ALA A 6 -11.61 14.45 3.17
CA ALA A 6 -11.01 15.63 3.79
C ALA A 6 -9.49 15.49 3.91
N GLU A 7 -8.99 14.30 4.24
CA GLU A 7 -7.56 14.01 4.35
C GLU A 7 -6.86 14.11 2.98
N VAL A 8 -7.46 13.53 1.93
CA VAL A 8 -6.93 13.66 0.55
C VAL A 8 -6.86 15.11 0.10
N LEU A 9 -7.90 15.91 0.35
CA LEU A 9 -7.92 17.33 -0.01
C LEU A 9 -6.85 18.13 0.77
N LYS A 10 -6.61 17.79 2.03
CA LYS A 10 -5.57 18.39 2.85
C LYS A 10 -4.18 18.05 2.32
N ILE A 11 -3.94 16.78 1.99
CA ILE A 11 -2.67 16.33 1.38
C ILE A 11 -2.38 17.07 0.08
N LEU A 12 -3.39 17.25 -0.76
CA LEU A 12 -3.24 17.95 -2.05
C LEU A 12 -3.04 19.47 -1.91
N ALA A 13 -3.64 20.09 -0.90
CA ALA A 13 -3.59 21.55 -0.70
C ALA A 13 -2.36 22.00 0.10
N GLU A 14 -1.94 21.21 1.09
CA GLU A 14 -0.91 21.58 2.08
C GLU A 14 0.39 20.77 1.93
N GLY A 15 0.45 19.91 0.92
CA GLY A 15 1.44 18.84 0.84
C GLY A 15 1.03 17.67 1.75
N GLN A 16 1.89 16.65 1.86
CA GLN A 16 1.61 15.52 2.73
C GLN A 16 1.77 15.97 4.19
N PRO A 17 0.70 15.91 5.02
CA PRO A 17 0.88 16.14 6.43
C PRO A 17 1.82 15.06 6.97
N GLU A 18 2.81 15.45 7.74
CA GLU A 18 3.57 14.52 8.59
C GLU A 18 2.77 14.35 9.90
N PRO A 19 1.90 13.33 10.00
CA PRO A 19 1.29 13.06 11.29
C PRO A 19 2.35 12.46 12.20
N ASP A 20 2.45 12.92 13.42
CA ASP A 20 3.40 12.49 14.45
C ASP A 20 3.47 10.96 14.67
N PHE A 21 2.56 10.22 14.09
CA PHE A 21 2.41 8.78 14.26
C PHE A 21 2.78 7.93 13.04
N VAL A 22 3.21 8.51 11.92
CA VAL A 22 3.65 7.76 10.73
C VAL A 22 5.12 8.07 10.47
N GLN A 23 5.94 7.04 10.31
CA GLN A 23 7.33 7.18 9.90
C GLN A 23 7.50 6.97 8.42
N ASP A 24 8.40 7.74 7.83
CA ASP A 24 8.76 7.68 6.43
C ASP A 24 10.26 7.40 6.28
N PHE A 25 10.65 6.61 5.30
CA PHE A 25 12.03 6.51 4.85
C PHE A 25 12.09 6.10 3.37
N ILE A 26 13.26 6.26 2.75
CA ILE A 26 13.55 5.79 1.41
C ILE A 26 14.44 4.55 1.52
N GLY A 27 14.08 3.49 0.82
CA GLY A 27 14.83 2.24 0.79
C GLY A 27 14.94 1.68 -0.61
N ASP A 28 15.80 0.68 -0.80
CA ASP A 28 15.94 -0.06 -2.05
C ASP A 28 15.88 -1.57 -1.77
N VAL A 29 15.20 -2.30 -2.62
CA VAL A 29 15.13 -3.76 -2.63
C VAL A 29 15.34 -4.31 -4.05
N HIS A 30 16.38 -3.83 -4.73
CA HIS A 30 16.75 -4.20 -6.11
C HIS A 30 15.74 -3.78 -7.19
N MET A 31 14.90 -2.79 -6.90
CA MET A 31 13.94 -2.24 -7.86
C MET A 31 14.00 -0.71 -7.98
N GLY A 32 15.00 -0.06 -7.37
CA GLY A 32 15.13 1.38 -7.26
C GLY A 32 14.63 1.94 -5.93
N GLU A 33 14.61 3.25 -5.81
CA GLU A 33 14.18 3.93 -4.60
C GLU A 33 12.69 3.71 -4.33
N VAL A 34 12.36 3.22 -3.15
CA VAL A 34 11.00 3.00 -2.66
C VAL A 34 10.76 3.92 -1.47
N GLU A 35 9.76 4.79 -1.59
CA GLU A 35 9.31 5.56 -0.43
C GLU A 35 8.44 4.66 0.45
N VAL A 36 8.76 4.56 1.72
CA VAL A 36 8.06 3.71 2.68
C VAL A 36 7.38 4.55 3.74
N ARG A 37 6.11 4.27 4.00
CA ARG A 37 5.32 4.86 5.08
C ARG A 37 4.75 3.78 5.97
N LEU A 38 4.91 3.94 7.28
CA LEU A 38 4.64 2.92 8.28
C LEU A 38 3.58 3.35 9.28
N ALA A 39 2.68 2.44 9.61
CA ALA A 39 1.89 2.58 10.83
C ALA A 39 2.80 2.47 12.09
N PRO A 40 2.40 3.05 13.24
CA PRO A 40 3.22 3.10 14.45
C PRO A 40 3.71 1.75 14.97
N CYS A 41 3.00 0.66 14.68
CA CYS A 41 3.38 -0.68 15.09
C CYS A 41 4.65 -1.23 14.38
N PHE A 42 5.12 -0.55 13.34
CA PHE A 42 6.31 -0.91 12.57
C PHE A 42 7.44 0.12 12.67
N LYS A 43 7.35 1.07 13.59
CA LYS A 43 8.25 2.23 13.73
C LYS A 43 9.75 1.88 13.86
N ASP A 44 10.09 0.69 14.31
CA ASP A 44 11.47 0.27 14.52
C ASP A 44 12.11 -0.34 13.26
N CYS A 45 11.35 -0.45 12.16
CA CYS A 45 11.85 -0.95 10.89
C CYS A 45 12.53 0.18 10.10
N THR A 46 13.72 -0.09 9.56
CA THR A 46 14.56 0.91 8.88
C THR A 46 14.90 0.55 7.43
N ASP A 47 14.46 -0.61 6.94
CA ASP A 47 14.61 -1.03 5.55
C ASP A 47 13.36 -1.73 5.04
N VAL A 48 13.19 -1.75 3.72
CA VAL A 48 11.98 -2.27 3.05
C VAL A 48 11.74 -3.76 3.34
N ARG A 49 12.81 -4.58 3.37
CA ARG A 49 12.70 -6.02 3.63
C ARG A 49 12.28 -6.28 5.07
N ALA A 50 12.85 -5.54 6.04
CA ALA A 50 12.46 -5.62 7.45
C ALA A 50 11.00 -5.23 7.66
N VAL A 51 10.53 -4.17 7.00
CA VAL A 51 9.13 -3.73 7.03
C VAL A 51 8.19 -4.80 6.48
N LEU A 52 8.49 -5.33 5.29
CA LEU A 52 7.69 -6.39 4.67
C LEU A 52 7.66 -7.65 5.55
N ARG A 53 8.81 -8.04 6.11
CA ARG A 53 8.90 -9.17 7.04
C ARG A 53 8.05 -8.92 8.29
N ALA A 54 8.12 -7.75 8.89
CA ALA A 54 7.34 -7.39 10.07
C ALA A 54 5.83 -7.38 9.75
N LEU A 55 5.43 -6.80 8.62
CA LEU A 55 4.05 -6.77 8.17
C LEU A 55 3.49 -8.18 7.98
N LEU A 56 4.17 -9.01 7.17
CA LEU A 56 3.72 -10.36 6.84
C LEU A 56 3.81 -11.30 8.06
N GLY A 57 4.85 -11.15 8.89
CA GLY A 57 4.99 -11.89 10.16
C GLY A 57 3.94 -11.53 11.20
N SER A 58 3.31 -10.34 11.10
CA SER A 58 2.24 -9.92 12.01
C SER A 58 0.90 -10.59 11.76
N ILE A 59 0.74 -11.32 10.65
CA ILE A 59 -0.51 -12.01 10.29
C ILE A 59 -0.76 -13.18 11.26
N GLN A 60 -1.92 -13.21 11.89
CA GLN A 60 -2.36 -14.22 12.85
C GLN A 60 -3.55 -15.03 12.30
N PRO A 61 -3.80 -16.24 12.84
CA PRO A 61 -5.02 -16.97 12.51
C PRO A 61 -6.28 -16.13 12.76
N GLY A 62 -7.17 -16.08 11.76
CA GLY A 62 -8.39 -15.26 11.79
C GLY A 62 -8.22 -13.85 11.23
N ASP A 63 -7.00 -13.47 10.85
CA ASP A 63 -6.76 -12.25 10.09
C ASP A 63 -7.13 -12.43 8.60
N PHE A 64 -7.13 -11.31 7.87
CA PHE A 64 -7.08 -11.29 6.41
C PHE A 64 -5.98 -10.34 5.92
N PHE A 65 -5.45 -10.63 4.75
CA PHE A 65 -4.48 -9.77 4.08
C PHE A 65 -5.16 -9.00 2.94
N ALA A 66 -4.94 -7.69 2.85
CA ALA A 66 -5.40 -6.88 1.74
C ALA A 66 -4.22 -6.18 1.04
N LEU A 67 -4.10 -6.42 -0.25
CA LEU A 67 -3.22 -5.69 -1.16
C LEU A 67 -4.03 -4.57 -1.81
N ASN A 68 -3.80 -3.34 -1.37
CA ASN A 68 -4.52 -2.14 -1.84
C ASN A 68 -3.67 -1.41 -2.88
N ALA A 69 -3.95 -1.59 -4.17
CA ALA A 69 -3.12 -1.09 -5.27
C ALA A 69 -3.72 0.16 -5.92
N PHE A 70 -3.05 1.30 -5.77
CA PHE A 70 -3.34 2.55 -6.48
C PHE A 70 -2.45 2.65 -7.72
N LEU A 71 -2.62 1.68 -8.62
CA LEU A 71 -1.80 1.46 -9.81
C LEU A 71 -2.69 1.08 -10.99
N PRO A 72 -2.26 1.31 -12.24
CA PRO A 72 -2.89 0.70 -13.39
C PRO A 72 -2.89 -0.83 -13.26
N PHE A 73 -4.07 -1.42 -13.42
CA PHE A 73 -4.29 -2.85 -13.17
C PHE A 73 -4.05 -3.72 -14.41
N THR A 74 -4.05 -3.12 -15.60
CA THR A 74 -3.98 -3.85 -16.87
C THR A 74 -2.66 -3.61 -17.60
N GLY A 75 -2.26 -4.58 -18.42
CA GLY A 75 -1.07 -4.50 -19.25
C GLY A 75 0.23 -4.90 -18.53
N GLU A 76 1.24 -5.26 -19.31
CA GLU A 76 2.62 -5.55 -18.87
C GLU A 76 2.78 -6.63 -17.78
N GLY A 77 1.79 -7.50 -17.57
CA GLY A 77 1.82 -8.50 -16.50
C GLY A 77 1.63 -7.93 -15.09
N ARG A 78 1.11 -6.69 -14.97
CA ARG A 78 0.85 -6.03 -13.67
C ARG A 78 -0.14 -6.80 -12.82
N ARG A 79 -1.24 -7.22 -13.45
CA ARG A 79 -2.28 -7.98 -12.76
C ARG A 79 -1.73 -9.27 -12.21
N GLU A 80 -1.01 -10.02 -13.02
CA GLU A 80 -0.40 -11.29 -12.66
C GLU A 80 0.54 -11.12 -11.47
N ALA A 81 1.41 -10.10 -11.47
CA ALA A 81 2.33 -9.83 -10.37
C ALA A 81 1.60 -9.45 -9.06
N LEU A 82 0.54 -8.65 -9.13
CA LEU A 82 -0.27 -8.31 -7.96
C LEU A 82 -1.04 -9.52 -7.41
N GLU A 83 -1.59 -10.37 -8.30
CA GLU A 83 -2.25 -11.61 -7.89
C GLU A 83 -1.27 -12.62 -7.30
N ASP A 84 -0.03 -12.69 -7.82
CA ASP A 84 1.04 -13.53 -7.25
C ASP A 84 1.35 -13.13 -5.80
N ILE A 85 1.45 -11.82 -5.53
CA ILE A 85 1.63 -11.29 -4.16
C ILE A 85 0.45 -11.72 -3.27
N ARG A 86 -0.77 -11.45 -3.72
CA ARG A 86 -1.98 -11.74 -2.94
C ARG A 86 -2.11 -13.23 -2.63
N HIS A 87 -1.98 -14.08 -3.64
CA HIS A 87 -2.07 -15.54 -3.50
C HIS A 87 -0.94 -16.08 -2.61
N GLY A 88 0.31 -15.65 -2.87
CA GLY A 88 1.46 -16.10 -2.10
C GLY A 88 1.32 -15.83 -0.61
N VAL A 89 0.82 -14.64 -0.24
CA VAL A 89 0.56 -14.31 1.19
C VAL A 89 -0.59 -15.15 1.73
N GLY A 90 -1.71 -15.25 1.00
CA GLY A 90 -2.87 -16.03 1.46
C GLY A 90 -2.54 -17.50 1.69
N GLU A 91 -1.80 -18.12 0.77
CA GLU A 91 -1.39 -19.52 0.86
C GLU A 91 -0.35 -19.75 1.97
N SER A 92 0.70 -18.94 2.01
CA SER A 92 1.78 -19.10 3.00
C SER A 92 1.31 -18.83 4.43
N ARG A 93 0.43 -17.85 4.64
CA ARG A 93 -0.05 -17.47 5.97
C ARG A 93 -1.38 -18.13 6.35
N HIS A 94 -1.98 -18.93 5.46
CA HIS A 94 -3.28 -19.61 5.65
C HIS A 94 -4.42 -18.66 6.05
N VAL A 95 -4.50 -17.49 5.39
CA VAL A 95 -5.53 -16.47 5.64
C VAL A 95 -6.26 -16.08 4.37
N ALA A 96 -7.46 -15.54 4.52
CA ALA A 96 -8.16 -14.90 3.41
C ALA A 96 -7.33 -13.72 2.88
N SER A 97 -7.27 -13.56 1.56
CA SER A 97 -6.54 -12.46 0.93
C SER A 97 -7.37 -11.81 -0.17
N CYS A 98 -7.26 -10.50 -0.32
CA CYS A 98 -7.90 -9.76 -1.40
C CYS A 98 -6.94 -8.80 -2.08
N LEU A 99 -7.20 -8.54 -3.38
CA LEU A 99 -6.57 -7.48 -4.16
C LEU A 99 -7.62 -6.41 -4.43
N GLU A 100 -7.37 -5.23 -3.94
CA GLU A 100 -8.24 -4.07 -4.09
C GLU A 100 -7.58 -3.02 -5.00
N VAL A 101 -8.30 -2.59 -6.02
CA VAL A 101 -7.77 -1.58 -6.95
C VAL A 101 -8.32 -0.21 -6.61
N GLY A 102 -7.46 0.66 -6.13
CA GLY A 102 -7.80 2.04 -5.78
C GLY A 102 -8.07 2.93 -7.01
N PRO A 103 -8.89 3.95 -6.88
CA PRO A 103 -9.65 4.34 -5.67
C PRO A 103 -11.01 3.63 -5.53
N ARG A 104 -11.36 2.69 -6.41
CA ARG A 104 -12.71 2.09 -6.51
C ARG A 104 -13.19 1.45 -5.20
N TYR A 105 -12.30 0.75 -4.48
CA TYR A 105 -12.66 0.05 -3.25
C TYR A 105 -12.92 0.97 -2.04
N LEU A 106 -12.46 2.23 -2.08
CA LEU A 106 -12.56 3.16 -0.95
C LEU A 106 -13.98 3.37 -0.43
N HIS A 107 -14.98 3.27 -1.31
CA HIS A 107 -16.40 3.44 -0.98
C HIS A 107 -17.17 2.13 -0.72
N SER A 108 -16.48 0.99 -0.77
CA SER A 108 -17.06 -0.34 -0.56
C SER A 108 -16.27 -1.13 0.50
N THR A 109 -15.46 -2.09 0.11
CA THR A 109 -14.61 -2.90 1.00
C THR A 109 -13.67 -2.07 1.86
N GLY A 110 -13.19 -0.92 1.36
CA GLY A 110 -12.39 0.02 2.14
C GLY A 110 -13.09 0.58 3.38
N GLN A 111 -14.44 0.62 3.42
CA GLN A 111 -15.17 1.00 4.63
C GLN A 111 -15.11 -0.11 5.69
N LEU A 112 -15.15 -1.38 5.26
CA LEU A 112 -14.98 -2.52 6.15
C LEU A 112 -13.54 -2.57 6.71
N GLN A 113 -12.54 -2.31 5.88
CA GLN A 113 -11.13 -2.25 6.29
C GLN A 113 -10.92 -1.22 7.41
N LYS A 114 -11.57 -0.06 7.31
CA LYS A 114 -11.47 1.05 8.27
C LYS A 114 -12.37 0.87 9.50
N GLY A 115 -13.60 0.43 9.30
CA GLY A 115 -14.65 0.40 10.33
C GLY A 115 -14.96 -0.97 10.92
N GLY A 116 -14.47 -2.05 10.32
CA GLY A 116 -14.67 -3.43 10.77
C GLY A 116 -13.76 -3.83 11.94
N PRO A 117 -13.75 -5.11 12.31
CA PRO A 117 -12.84 -5.67 13.31
C PRO A 117 -11.37 -5.39 12.96
N ASN A 118 -10.49 -5.32 13.98
CA ASN A 118 -9.06 -5.10 13.76
C ASN A 118 -8.32 -6.42 13.45
N CYS A 119 -8.75 -7.10 12.39
CA CYS A 119 -8.17 -8.35 11.90
C CYS A 119 -7.59 -8.21 10.47
N GLY A 120 -7.43 -6.99 9.97
CA GLY A 120 -6.83 -6.74 8.67
C GLY A 120 -5.35 -6.39 8.75
N VAL A 121 -4.57 -6.89 7.76
CA VAL A 121 -3.18 -6.52 7.52
C VAL A 121 -3.10 -5.98 6.10
N PHE A 122 -2.57 -4.75 5.94
CA PHE A 122 -2.71 -3.99 4.70
C PHE A 122 -1.36 -3.63 4.11
N LEU A 123 -1.11 -4.06 2.87
CA LEU A 123 -0.05 -3.53 2.04
C LEU A 123 -0.66 -2.59 0.99
N ILE A 124 -0.32 -1.32 1.07
CA ILE A 124 -0.78 -0.30 0.12
C ILE A 124 0.34 -0.04 -0.88
N LEU A 125 0.02 -0.05 -2.15
CA LEU A 125 0.96 0.23 -3.23
C LEU A 125 0.51 1.45 -4.04
N SER A 126 1.44 2.34 -4.32
CA SER A 126 1.36 3.33 -5.38
C SER A 126 2.70 3.42 -6.10
N ALA A 127 2.78 4.10 -7.22
CA ALA A 127 4.02 4.24 -7.97
C ALA A 127 4.00 5.52 -8.80
N ASP A 128 5.18 5.93 -9.23
CA ASP A 128 5.29 6.95 -10.26
C ASP A 128 4.73 6.44 -11.59
N GLU A 129 3.98 7.29 -12.28
CA GLU A 129 3.37 6.96 -13.56
C GLU A 129 4.39 7.13 -14.69
N LEU A 130 4.62 6.08 -15.49
CA LEU A 130 5.48 6.15 -16.69
C LEU A 130 4.97 7.17 -17.73
N LYS A 131 3.65 7.40 -17.77
CA LYS A 131 2.98 8.44 -18.56
C LYS A 131 1.88 9.06 -17.71
N ASP A 132 2.22 10.10 -16.99
CA ASP A 132 1.25 10.77 -16.13
C ASP A 132 0.33 11.70 -16.94
N ILE A 133 -0.91 11.81 -16.50
CA ILE A 133 -1.94 12.63 -17.16
C ILE A 133 -2.17 13.88 -16.31
N PRO A 134 -1.87 15.09 -16.86
CA PRO A 134 -2.08 16.32 -16.11
C PRO A 134 -3.57 16.59 -15.84
N LEU A 135 -3.87 17.06 -14.65
CA LEU A 135 -5.21 17.46 -14.21
C LEU A 135 -5.27 18.97 -14.03
N LYS A 136 -6.46 19.57 -14.28
CA LYS A 136 -6.60 21.04 -14.28
C LYS A 136 -7.11 21.63 -12.95
N ARG A 137 -7.43 20.85 -11.92
CA ARG A 137 -8.17 21.37 -10.74
C ARG A 137 -7.69 20.92 -9.36
N GLU A 138 -7.69 19.62 -9.04
CA GLU A 138 -7.55 19.14 -7.65
C GLU A 138 -6.18 18.52 -7.35
N ALA A 139 -5.43 18.17 -8.38
CA ALA A 139 -4.09 17.65 -8.31
C ALA A 139 -3.34 18.03 -9.60
N GLU A 140 -2.00 18.03 -9.56
CA GLU A 140 -1.19 18.31 -10.75
C GLU A 140 -1.39 17.25 -11.83
N SER A 141 -1.61 15.98 -11.39
CA SER A 141 -1.74 14.83 -12.29
C SER A 141 -2.56 13.69 -11.67
N LEU A 142 -2.91 12.67 -12.48
CA LEU A 142 -3.55 11.46 -12.00
C LEU A 142 -2.64 10.66 -11.06
N GLY A 143 -1.35 10.61 -11.33
CA GLY A 143 -0.37 9.95 -10.47
C GLY A 143 -0.28 10.62 -9.10
N ALA A 144 -0.20 11.97 -9.07
CA ALA A 144 -0.21 12.73 -7.82
C ALA A 144 -1.51 12.49 -7.03
N LEU A 145 -2.65 12.42 -7.71
CA LEU A 145 -3.93 12.10 -7.07
C LEU A 145 -3.94 10.68 -6.49
N ALA A 146 -3.45 9.70 -7.24
CA ALA A 146 -3.38 8.31 -6.78
C ALA A 146 -2.46 8.17 -5.55
N LYS A 147 -1.28 8.80 -5.57
CA LYS A 147 -0.35 8.85 -4.43
C LYS A 147 -0.99 9.50 -3.20
N ALA A 148 -1.68 10.63 -3.36
CA ALA A 148 -2.39 11.30 -2.28
C ALA A 148 -3.52 10.43 -1.69
N GLN A 149 -4.25 9.71 -2.54
CA GLN A 149 -5.31 8.79 -2.10
C GLN A 149 -4.73 7.58 -1.34
N ALA A 150 -3.63 6.99 -1.80
CA ALA A 150 -2.93 5.91 -1.12
C ALA A 150 -2.43 6.37 0.26
N SER A 151 -1.82 7.55 0.33
CA SER A 151 -1.37 8.17 1.59
C SER A 151 -2.52 8.44 2.55
N GLY A 152 -3.63 9.02 2.07
CA GLY A 152 -4.84 9.25 2.88
C GLY A 152 -5.48 7.96 3.39
N ASP A 153 -5.38 6.87 2.62
CA ASP A 153 -5.86 5.55 3.05
C ASP A 153 -4.98 5.00 4.18
N LEU A 154 -3.65 5.06 4.04
CA LEU A 154 -2.70 4.69 5.10
C LEU A 154 -2.98 5.47 6.38
N LEU A 155 -3.08 6.80 6.31
CA LEU A 155 -3.31 7.66 7.48
C LEU A 155 -4.60 7.29 8.21
N THR A 156 -5.66 7.02 7.44
CA THR A 156 -6.95 6.61 8.02
C THR A 156 -6.87 5.22 8.68
N LEU A 157 -6.16 4.28 8.10
CA LEU A 157 -5.96 2.95 8.67
C LEU A 157 -5.06 3.02 9.92
N ALA A 158 -3.93 3.73 9.83
CA ALA A 158 -2.98 3.88 10.92
C ALA A 158 -3.60 4.58 12.15
N SER A 159 -4.39 5.65 11.94
CA SER A 159 -5.12 6.34 13.02
C SER A 159 -6.12 5.45 13.77
N ARG A 160 -6.49 4.32 13.18
CA ARG A 160 -7.37 3.30 13.76
C ARG A 160 -6.61 2.09 14.31
N GLY A 161 -5.29 2.20 14.44
CA GLY A 161 -4.43 1.14 14.95
C GLY A 161 -4.36 -0.09 14.03
N ARG A 162 -4.59 0.08 12.71
CA ARG A 162 -4.46 -1.01 11.75
C ARG A 162 -2.99 -1.29 11.45
N ARG A 163 -2.67 -2.54 11.16
CA ARG A 163 -1.35 -2.98 10.69
C ARG A 163 -1.25 -2.67 9.20
N CYS A 164 -0.64 -1.56 8.84
CA CYS A 164 -0.57 -1.10 7.46
C CYS A 164 0.78 -0.50 7.11
N VAL A 165 1.19 -0.71 5.86
CA VAL A 165 2.39 -0.17 5.24
C VAL A 165 2.02 0.34 3.85
N HIS A 166 2.55 1.48 3.46
CA HIS A 166 2.46 2.00 2.10
C HIS A 166 3.86 2.01 1.48
N LEU A 167 3.98 1.39 0.33
CA LEU A 167 5.15 1.48 -0.54
C LEU A 167 4.79 2.29 -1.78
N HIS A 168 5.53 3.37 -2.01
CA HIS A 168 5.47 4.09 -3.27
C HIS A 168 6.68 3.68 -4.11
N LEU A 169 6.39 2.99 -5.22
CA LEU A 169 7.39 2.38 -6.09
C LEU A 169 7.94 3.39 -7.10
N PRO A 170 9.18 3.22 -7.58
CA PRO A 170 9.80 4.14 -8.54
C PRO A 170 9.10 4.19 -9.89
N ASP A 171 8.38 3.15 -10.26
CA ASP A 171 7.54 3.10 -11.45
C ASP A 171 6.43 2.03 -11.33
N ASN A 172 5.44 2.11 -12.22
CA ASN A 172 4.32 1.18 -12.28
C ASN A 172 4.50 0.04 -13.29
N SER A 173 5.74 -0.28 -13.69
CA SER A 173 5.99 -1.33 -14.67
C SER A 173 5.72 -2.73 -14.11
N GLY A 174 5.38 -3.66 -14.99
CA GLY A 174 5.28 -5.08 -14.61
C GLY A 174 6.62 -5.68 -14.15
N VAL A 175 7.76 -5.07 -14.53
CA VAL A 175 9.09 -5.50 -14.07
C VAL A 175 9.26 -5.19 -12.59
N THR A 176 9.00 -3.95 -12.18
CA THR A 176 9.06 -3.51 -10.78
C THR A 176 8.11 -4.30 -9.88
N LEU A 177 6.88 -4.55 -10.33
CA LEU A 177 5.91 -5.34 -9.56
C LEU A 177 6.33 -6.81 -9.43
N ARG A 178 6.93 -7.43 -10.46
CA ARG A 178 7.48 -8.79 -10.35
C ARG A 178 8.68 -8.86 -9.42
N ALA A 179 9.53 -7.82 -9.40
CA ALA A 179 10.63 -7.74 -8.44
C ALA A 179 10.11 -7.68 -7.00
N LEU A 180 9.10 -6.86 -6.72
CA LEU A 180 8.44 -6.83 -5.42
C LEU A 180 7.82 -8.19 -5.05
N ALA A 181 7.14 -8.85 -5.99
CA ALA A 181 6.57 -10.19 -5.78
C ALA A 181 7.66 -11.23 -5.43
N ALA A 182 8.83 -11.14 -6.07
CA ALA A 182 9.96 -12.02 -5.76
C ALA A 182 10.49 -11.79 -4.34
N VAL A 183 10.69 -10.55 -3.93
CA VAL A 183 11.12 -10.19 -2.56
C VAL A 183 10.11 -10.69 -1.53
N ILE A 184 8.81 -10.49 -1.75
CA ILE A 184 7.77 -10.99 -0.85
C ILE A 184 7.78 -12.51 -0.76
N ARG A 185 7.96 -13.22 -1.88
CA ARG A 185 8.05 -14.69 -1.91
C ARG A 185 9.25 -15.21 -1.10
N GLU A 186 10.40 -14.57 -1.22
CA GLU A 186 11.57 -14.91 -0.41
C GLU A 186 11.30 -14.72 1.09
N ILE A 187 10.71 -13.58 1.46
CA ILE A 187 10.34 -13.31 2.87
C ILE A 187 9.37 -14.36 3.39
N LEU A 188 8.35 -14.74 2.61
CA LEU A 188 7.37 -15.75 3.01
C LEU A 188 8.00 -17.14 3.20
N ALA A 189 9.06 -17.46 2.46
CA ALA A 189 9.79 -18.72 2.63
C ALA A 189 10.64 -18.76 3.91
N GLU A 190 10.91 -17.59 4.52
CA GLU A 190 11.69 -17.45 5.76
C GLU A 190 10.80 -17.32 7.02
N LEU A 191 9.47 -17.17 6.86
CA LEU A 191 8.48 -17.02 7.95
C LEU A 191 7.77 -18.33 8.28
#